data_73b978e0edaaa0d30d4a4df91cd356fd
#
_entry.id   73b978e0edaaa0d30d4a4df91cd356fd
#
_cell.length_a   1.000
_cell.length_b   1.000
_cell.length_c   1.000
_cell.angle_alpha   90.00
_cell.angle_beta   90.00
_cell.angle_gamma   90.00
#
_symmetry.space_group_name_H-M   'P 1'
#
loop_
_entity.id
_entity.type
_entity.pdbx_description
1 polymer ?
#
loop_
_entity_poly.entity_id
_entity_poly.type
_entity_poly.pdbx_seq_one_letter_code
_entity_poly.pdbx_strand_id
1 'polypeptide(L)'
;MTSKNSNHLLTIVVPVYNEADNLPVFAPTAIEFCRAHDWEIIFVNDGSRDQTKGILDEFESQNHVQILHHKVNRGYGGALKTGISHVETPYLVTIDGDGQHHLEDVEKVFQFAVQQDADMVVGKRDEEGKSRPYRAVGKFLIRTFTKILMSLPITDLNSGFKFYRTELARRYITVCPDSMAFSDVITLVFLSERNLVLEHPIHVFPRQVGQSTINTFTAFETVMEVLNITLMFNPLRVFLPISIFCILAGIGWGIPIVLLGRGVSVGAMLAIVTGLLFFVLGLLASQLSAIRMERLRDSNHASRARITDS
;
A
#
# COMPACT_ATOMS: atom_id res chain seq x y z
N MET A 1 -7.72 -18.01 29.37
CA MET A 1 -7.31 -16.88 28.51
C MET A 1 -7.75 -15.61 29.21
N THR A 2 -6.85 -14.92 29.88
CA THR A 2 -7.15 -13.72 30.66
C THR A 2 -7.23 -12.55 29.68
N SER A 3 -8.43 -12.00 29.50
CA SER A 3 -8.64 -10.71 28.85
C SER A 3 -7.81 -9.66 29.58
N LYS A 4 -6.68 -9.25 29.02
CA LYS A 4 -6.02 -8.00 29.41
C LYS A 4 -6.96 -6.87 28.96
N ASN A 5 -7.68 -6.26 29.89
CA ASN A 5 -8.26 -4.93 29.67
C ASN A 5 -7.10 -3.94 29.51
N SER A 6 -6.52 -3.88 28.33
CA SER A 6 -5.53 -2.86 27.99
C SER A 6 -6.28 -1.56 27.68
N ASN A 7 -6.10 -0.56 28.54
CA ASN A 7 -6.58 0.82 28.32
C ASN A 7 -5.78 1.54 27.21
N HIS A 8 -4.85 0.82 26.55
CA HIS A 8 -3.99 1.39 25.51
C HIS A 8 -4.81 1.75 24.28
N LEU A 9 -4.55 2.93 23.74
CA LEU A 9 -5.28 3.45 22.57
C LEU A 9 -4.59 3.14 21.24
N LEU A 10 -3.27 2.96 21.24
CA LEU A 10 -2.46 2.84 20.03
C LEU A 10 -1.45 1.70 20.12
N THR A 11 -1.29 0.98 19.03
CA THR A 11 -0.19 0.02 18.82
C THR A 11 0.67 0.47 17.63
N ILE A 12 1.99 0.47 17.82
CA ILE A 12 2.94 0.65 16.72
C ILE A 12 3.30 -0.72 16.15
N VAL A 13 3.16 -0.89 14.84
CA VAL A 13 3.53 -2.13 14.13
C VAL A 13 4.78 -1.88 13.29
N VAL A 14 5.83 -2.65 13.55
CA VAL A 14 7.15 -2.52 12.94
C VAL A 14 7.54 -3.80 12.22
N PRO A 15 7.48 -3.86 10.89
CA PRO A 15 8.04 -4.97 10.13
C PRO A 15 9.56 -4.86 10.11
N VAL A 16 10.27 -5.98 10.31
CA VAL A 16 11.72 -6.03 10.40
C VAL A 16 12.26 -7.18 9.57
N TYR A 17 13.26 -6.90 8.72
CA TYR A 17 13.96 -7.93 7.94
C TYR A 17 15.43 -7.58 7.74
N ASN A 18 16.36 -8.34 8.36
CA ASN A 18 17.79 -8.11 8.31
C ASN A 18 18.19 -6.69 8.73
N GLU A 19 17.75 -6.28 9.91
CA GLU A 19 17.98 -4.94 10.49
C GLU A 19 18.89 -5.01 11.76
N ALA A 20 19.77 -6.01 11.83
CA ALA A 20 20.63 -6.21 12.99
C ALA A 20 21.51 -4.98 13.32
N ASP A 21 21.85 -4.17 12.33
CA ASP A 21 22.66 -2.95 12.51
C ASP A 21 21.87 -1.78 13.10
N ASN A 22 20.58 -1.66 12.79
CA ASN A 22 19.72 -0.54 13.19
C ASN A 22 18.96 -0.81 14.50
N LEU A 23 18.53 -2.05 14.72
CA LEU A 23 17.71 -2.44 15.85
C LEU A 23 18.30 -2.15 17.23
N PRO A 24 19.61 -2.31 17.48
CA PRO A 24 20.20 -2.02 18.80
C PRO A 24 19.97 -0.58 19.29
N VAL A 25 19.76 0.36 18.37
CA VAL A 25 19.48 1.77 18.67
C VAL A 25 17.97 2.05 18.57
N PHE A 26 17.33 1.58 17.50
CA PHE A 26 15.94 1.88 17.22
C PHE A 26 14.98 1.20 18.21
N ALA A 27 15.14 -0.11 18.47
CA ALA A 27 14.16 -0.86 19.27
C ALA A 27 14.07 -0.34 20.72
N PRO A 28 15.17 -0.11 21.48
CA PRO A 28 15.08 0.45 22.81
C PRO A 28 14.39 1.82 22.84
N THR A 29 14.71 2.68 21.85
CA THR A 29 14.14 4.02 21.77
C THR A 29 12.65 3.98 21.50
N ALA A 30 12.21 3.12 20.56
CA ALA A 30 10.79 2.95 20.22
C ALA A 30 9.99 2.34 21.38
N ILE A 31 10.56 1.38 22.11
CA ILE A 31 9.94 0.76 23.28
C ILE A 31 9.77 1.78 24.41
N GLU A 32 10.82 2.57 24.69
CA GLU A 32 10.76 3.62 25.73
C GLU A 32 9.72 4.68 25.37
N PHE A 33 9.66 5.07 24.10
CA PHE A 33 8.65 6.00 23.61
C PHE A 33 7.23 5.44 23.79
N CYS A 34 6.97 4.17 23.44
CA CYS A 34 5.69 3.54 23.66
C CYS A 34 5.32 3.47 25.14
N ARG A 35 6.28 3.11 26.00
CA ARG A 35 6.07 3.07 27.45
C ARG A 35 5.71 4.44 28.03
N ALA A 36 6.36 5.50 27.56
CA ALA A 36 6.08 6.87 28.02
C ALA A 36 4.66 7.36 27.67
N HIS A 37 4.09 6.84 26.56
CA HIS A 37 2.76 7.21 26.08
C HIS A 37 1.66 6.18 26.43
N ASP A 38 1.99 5.13 27.18
CA ASP A 38 1.08 4.01 27.48
C ASP A 38 0.54 3.35 26.18
N TRP A 39 1.43 3.14 25.18
CA TRP A 39 1.15 2.50 23.90
C TRP A 39 1.81 1.12 23.83
N GLU A 40 1.34 0.31 22.88
CA GLU A 40 1.93 -0.99 22.59
C GLU A 40 2.81 -0.94 21.34
N ILE A 41 3.77 -1.84 21.24
CA ILE A 41 4.61 -2.02 20.04
C ILE A 41 4.68 -3.51 19.67
N ILE A 42 4.51 -3.79 18.38
CA ILE A 42 4.62 -5.12 17.80
C ILE A 42 5.75 -5.11 16.78
N PHE A 43 6.81 -5.87 17.04
CA PHE A 43 7.85 -6.15 16.05
C PHE A 43 7.52 -7.45 15.32
N VAL A 44 7.57 -7.43 13.99
CA VAL A 44 7.37 -8.62 13.17
C VAL A 44 8.65 -8.90 12.39
N ASN A 45 9.42 -9.86 12.87
CA ASN A 45 10.61 -10.35 12.18
C ASN A 45 10.20 -11.27 11.03
N ASP A 46 10.42 -10.82 9.81
CA ASP A 46 10.01 -11.51 8.59
C ASP A 46 11.05 -12.56 8.13
N GLY A 47 11.45 -13.45 9.04
CA GLY A 47 12.37 -14.54 8.71
C GLY A 47 13.78 -14.07 8.41
N SER A 48 14.30 -13.11 9.18
CA SER A 48 15.67 -12.60 9.05
C SER A 48 16.71 -13.71 9.15
N ARG A 49 17.84 -13.51 8.47
CA ARG A 49 18.95 -14.47 8.41
C ARG A 49 20.19 -14.02 9.18
N ASP A 50 20.15 -12.78 9.69
CA ASP A 50 21.18 -12.14 10.51
C ASP A 50 20.85 -12.23 12.01
N GLN A 51 21.47 -11.40 12.84
CA GLN A 51 21.27 -11.34 14.29
C GLN A 51 19.95 -10.67 14.72
N THR A 52 19.12 -10.18 13.77
CA THR A 52 17.85 -9.50 14.03
C THR A 52 16.98 -10.26 15.03
N LYS A 53 16.85 -11.60 14.85
CA LYS A 53 16.05 -12.44 15.75
C LYS A 53 16.56 -12.38 17.19
N GLY A 54 17.86 -12.60 17.38
CA GLY A 54 18.48 -12.62 18.73
C GLY A 54 18.33 -11.28 19.44
N ILE A 55 18.48 -10.17 18.71
CA ILE A 55 18.32 -8.82 19.27
C ILE A 55 16.86 -8.58 19.71
N LEU A 56 15.88 -9.00 18.91
CA LEU A 56 14.47 -8.83 19.28
C LEU A 56 14.07 -9.71 20.47
N ASP A 57 14.58 -10.95 20.56
CA ASP A 57 14.28 -11.89 21.63
C ASP A 57 14.67 -11.30 23.02
N GLU A 58 15.65 -10.38 23.10
CA GLU A 58 16.03 -9.69 24.34
C GLU A 58 14.91 -8.79 24.91
N PHE A 59 13.98 -8.36 24.06
CA PHE A 59 12.85 -7.49 24.46
C PHE A 59 11.55 -8.25 24.72
N GLU A 60 11.47 -9.57 24.47
CA GLU A 60 10.25 -10.36 24.54
C GLU A 60 9.58 -10.33 25.93
N SER A 61 10.37 -10.18 26.99
CA SER A 61 9.87 -10.13 28.38
C SER A 61 9.37 -8.75 28.82
N GLN A 62 9.50 -7.72 27.99
CA GLN A 62 9.12 -6.37 28.36
C GLN A 62 7.60 -6.16 28.21
N ASN A 63 7.01 -5.42 29.16
CA ASN A 63 5.64 -4.99 29.05
C ASN A 63 5.45 -4.07 27.84
N HIS A 64 4.27 -4.08 27.23
CA HIS A 64 3.91 -3.31 26.04
C HIS A 64 4.62 -3.74 24.74
N VAL A 65 5.45 -4.79 24.77
CA VAL A 65 6.18 -5.30 23.60
C VAL A 65 5.64 -6.67 23.22
N GLN A 66 5.36 -6.86 21.95
CA GLN A 66 5.08 -8.16 21.37
C GLN A 66 6.04 -8.42 20.20
N ILE A 67 6.63 -9.60 20.17
CA ILE A 67 7.56 -10.01 19.11
C ILE A 67 6.97 -11.21 18.38
N LEU A 68 6.90 -11.11 17.05
CA LEU A 68 6.39 -12.14 16.17
C LEU A 68 7.47 -12.54 15.18
N HIS A 69 7.70 -13.84 15.03
CA HIS A 69 8.70 -14.37 14.11
C HIS A 69 8.08 -15.21 13.01
N HIS A 70 8.33 -14.86 11.77
CA HIS A 70 8.06 -15.73 10.64
C HIS A 70 9.18 -16.79 10.49
N LYS A 71 8.81 -18.02 10.16
CA LYS A 71 9.77 -19.09 9.88
C LYS A 71 10.54 -18.87 8.57
N VAL A 72 9.93 -18.17 7.63
CA VAL A 72 10.48 -17.80 6.31
C VAL A 72 10.04 -16.39 5.97
N ASN A 73 10.81 -15.70 5.13
CA ASN A 73 10.43 -14.38 4.62
C ASN A 73 9.11 -14.48 3.83
N ARG A 74 8.11 -13.71 4.23
CA ARG A 74 6.77 -13.61 3.61
C ARG A 74 6.59 -12.31 2.85
N GLY A 75 7.58 -11.42 2.92
CA GLY A 75 7.55 -10.09 2.33
C GLY A 75 6.98 -9.03 3.26
N TYR A 76 7.26 -7.78 2.95
CA TYR A 76 6.88 -6.60 3.72
C TYR A 76 5.39 -6.58 4.09
N GLY A 77 4.52 -6.77 3.09
CA GLY A 77 3.08 -6.85 3.31
C GLY A 77 2.68 -8.04 4.18
N GLY A 78 3.36 -9.19 4.05
CA GLY A 78 3.13 -10.36 4.89
C GLY A 78 3.45 -10.10 6.36
N ALA A 79 4.54 -9.37 6.64
CA ALA A 79 4.89 -8.93 8.00
C ALA A 79 3.86 -7.96 8.57
N LEU A 80 3.46 -6.94 7.79
CA LEU A 80 2.43 -5.98 8.20
C LEU A 80 1.08 -6.67 8.49
N LYS A 81 0.64 -7.59 7.64
CA LYS A 81 -0.61 -8.36 7.87
C LYS A 81 -0.56 -9.11 9.19
N THR A 82 0.57 -9.76 9.45
CA THR A 82 0.75 -10.50 10.70
C THR A 82 0.69 -9.55 11.91
N GLY A 83 1.41 -8.43 11.89
CA GLY A 83 1.37 -7.43 12.95
C GLY A 83 -0.04 -6.86 13.16
N ILE A 84 -0.68 -6.37 12.09
CA ILE A 84 -2.03 -5.78 12.15
C ILE A 84 -3.07 -6.77 12.68
N SER A 85 -2.96 -8.06 12.36
CA SER A 85 -3.89 -9.06 12.87
C SER A 85 -3.74 -9.32 14.37
N HIS A 86 -2.61 -8.99 15.00
CA HIS A 86 -2.36 -9.13 16.42
C HIS A 86 -2.61 -7.85 17.25
N VAL A 87 -2.88 -6.72 16.59
CA VAL A 87 -3.19 -5.45 17.28
C VAL A 87 -4.51 -5.58 18.05
N GLU A 88 -4.54 -5.26 19.33
CA GLU A 88 -5.78 -5.30 20.16
C GLU A 88 -6.36 -3.90 20.43
N THR A 89 -5.57 -2.86 20.23
CA THR A 89 -5.94 -1.45 20.45
C THR A 89 -6.86 -0.91 19.34
N PRO A 90 -7.66 0.17 19.61
CA PRO A 90 -8.55 0.77 18.62
C PRO A 90 -7.85 1.35 17.40
N TYR A 91 -6.61 1.79 17.59
CA TYR A 91 -5.81 2.42 16.55
C TYR A 91 -4.46 1.76 16.42
N LEU A 92 -3.89 1.84 15.23
CA LEU A 92 -2.53 1.40 14.99
C LEU A 92 -1.77 2.37 14.07
N VAL A 93 -0.45 2.39 14.21
CA VAL A 93 0.47 3.06 13.27
C VAL A 93 1.48 2.04 12.78
N THR A 94 1.73 2.03 11.48
CA THR A 94 2.85 1.29 10.89
C THR A 94 4.04 2.23 10.70
N ILE A 95 5.24 1.78 11.02
CA ILE A 95 6.51 2.48 10.72
C ILE A 95 7.54 1.45 10.27
N ASP A 96 8.50 1.87 9.43
CA ASP A 96 9.58 1.00 8.98
C ASP A 96 10.62 0.78 10.09
N GLY A 97 11.19 -0.43 10.17
CA GLY A 97 12.14 -0.83 11.22
C GLY A 97 13.57 -0.32 10.99
N ASP A 98 13.81 0.51 9.97
CA ASP A 98 15.12 1.06 9.60
C ASP A 98 15.51 2.32 10.39
N GLY A 99 14.66 2.77 11.31
CA GLY A 99 14.89 3.93 12.17
C GLY A 99 14.86 5.29 11.47
N GLN A 100 14.35 5.37 10.23
CA GLN A 100 14.28 6.64 9.50
C GLN A 100 13.14 7.55 9.97
N HIS A 101 12.12 7.02 10.61
CA HIS A 101 10.96 7.78 11.07
C HIS A 101 11.18 8.41 12.45
N HIS A 102 10.79 9.67 12.60
CA HIS A 102 10.76 10.31 13.91
C HIS A 102 9.58 9.79 14.73
N LEU A 103 9.82 9.29 15.93
CA LEU A 103 8.77 8.76 16.79
C LEU A 103 7.79 9.85 17.25
N GLU A 104 8.24 11.09 17.40
CA GLU A 104 7.37 12.23 17.73
C GLU A 104 6.31 12.50 16.66
N ASP A 105 6.58 12.12 15.42
CA ASP A 105 5.58 12.25 14.35
C ASP A 105 4.45 11.21 14.51
N VAL A 106 4.69 10.08 15.21
CA VAL A 106 3.63 9.13 15.55
C VAL A 106 2.58 9.79 16.44
N GLU A 107 3.02 10.52 17.47
CA GLU A 107 2.11 11.25 18.36
C GLU A 107 1.31 12.32 17.61
N LYS A 108 2.00 13.14 16.79
CA LYS A 108 1.33 14.20 16.00
C LYS A 108 0.28 13.63 15.05
N VAL A 109 0.64 12.55 14.33
CA VAL A 109 -0.27 11.89 13.39
C VAL A 109 -1.44 11.24 14.12
N PHE A 110 -1.21 10.61 15.27
CA PHE A 110 -2.26 10.05 16.11
C PHE A 110 -3.24 11.14 16.59
N GLN A 111 -2.72 12.24 17.16
CA GLN A 111 -3.56 13.37 17.61
C GLN A 111 -4.35 13.98 16.46
N PHE A 112 -3.70 14.20 15.31
CA PHE A 112 -4.36 14.70 14.09
C PHE A 112 -5.46 13.76 13.62
N ALA A 113 -5.18 12.45 13.55
CA ALA A 113 -6.15 11.46 13.11
C ALA A 113 -7.40 11.41 14.00
N VAL A 114 -7.21 11.44 15.33
CA VAL A 114 -8.31 11.45 16.30
C VAL A 114 -9.11 12.76 16.20
N GLN A 115 -8.42 13.91 16.09
CA GLN A 115 -9.10 15.21 15.97
C GLN A 115 -9.93 15.33 14.69
N GLN A 116 -9.46 14.77 13.57
CA GLN A 116 -10.15 14.80 12.28
C GLN A 116 -11.14 13.65 12.11
N ASP A 117 -11.24 12.74 13.08
CA ASP A 117 -12.04 11.50 12.98
C ASP A 117 -11.66 10.66 11.75
N ALA A 118 -10.36 10.65 11.38
CA ALA A 118 -9.86 9.98 10.20
C ALA A 118 -9.86 8.47 10.34
N ASP A 119 -10.16 7.78 9.26
CA ASP A 119 -10.06 6.32 9.17
C ASP A 119 -8.63 5.86 8.88
N MET A 120 -7.88 6.69 8.14
CA MET A 120 -6.49 6.48 7.81
C MET A 120 -5.78 7.82 7.64
N VAL A 121 -4.53 7.92 8.11
CA VAL A 121 -3.64 9.05 7.80
C VAL A 121 -2.35 8.52 7.21
N VAL A 122 -1.97 9.04 6.06
CA VAL A 122 -0.71 8.72 5.39
C VAL A 122 0.34 9.76 5.76
N GLY A 123 1.46 9.31 6.28
CA GLY A 123 2.61 10.17 6.54
C GLY A 123 3.26 10.61 5.23
N LYS A 124 3.12 11.89 4.91
CA LYS A 124 3.70 12.49 3.70
C LYS A 124 5.13 12.92 3.97
N ARG A 125 6.07 12.31 3.26
CA ARG A 125 7.50 12.68 3.35
C ARG A 125 7.75 14.03 2.67
N ASP A 126 8.46 14.93 3.35
CA ASP A 126 8.92 16.16 2.72
C ASP A 126 9.97 15.83 1.65
N GLU A 127 9.70 16.19 0.41
CA GLU A 127 10.63 16.04 -0.71
C GLU A 127 11.78 17.06 -0.63
N GLU A 128 12.60 17.01 0.41
CA GLU A 128 13.90 17.70 0.44
C GLU A 128 14.97 16.84 -0.22
N GLY A 129 15.05 16.90 -1.55
CA GLY A 129 16.11 16.22 -2.30
C GLY A 129 16.01 16.55 -3.79
N LYS A 130 16.85 17.49 -4.26
CA LYS A 130 17.00 17.83 -5.69
C LYS A 130 17.32 16.58 -6.51
N SER A 131 16.33 15.98 -7.15
CA SER A 131 16.52 14.86 -8.07
C SER A 131 17.30 15.35 -9.32
N ARG A 132 18.28 14.55 -9.78
CA ARG A 132 19.02 14.83 -11.02
C ARG A 132 18.07 14.99 -12.21
N PRO A 133 18.33 15.93 -13.16
CA PRO A 133 17.36 16.34 -14.18
C PRO A 133 16.82 15.20 -15.05
N TYR A 134 17.60 14.16 -15.37
CA TYR A 134 17.10 13.02 -16.16
C TYR A 134 16.13 12.12 -15.37
N ARG A 135 16.27 12.05 -14.01
CA ARG A 135 15.31 11.37 -13.12
C ARG A 135 14.00 12.14 -12.99
N ALA A 136 14.04 13.47 -13.20
CA ALA A 136 12.85 14.31 -13.17
C ALA A 136 11.88 13.98 -14.31
N VAL A 137 12.40 13.67 -15.52
CA VAL A 137 11.57 13.28 -16.68
C VAL A 137 10.89 11.93 -16.42
N GLY A 138 11.62 10.93 -15.91
CA GLY A 138 11.04 9.64 -15.55
C GLY A 138 9.98 9.77 -14.45
N LYS A 139 10.28 10.50 -13.37
CA LYS A 139 9.31 10.82 -12.31
C LYS A 139 8.09 11.58 -12.84
N PHE A 140 8.29 12.54 -13.76
CA PHE A 140 7.20 13.29 -14.38
C PHE A 140 6.29 12.40 -15.22
N LEU A 141 6.85 11.49 -16.02
CA LEU A 141 6.07 10.53 -16.81
C LEU A 141 5.28 9.57 -15.92
N ILE A 142 5.92 8.99 -14.91
CA ILE A 142 5.26 8.10 -13.94
C ILE A 142 4.15 8.87 -13.21
N ARG A 143 4.44 10.07 -12.70
CA ARG A 143 3.46 10.91 -11.98
C ARG A 143 2.27 11.33 -12.88
N THR A 144 2.53 11.64 -14.15
CA THR A 144 1.49 11.98 -15.13
C THR A 144 0.66 10.75 -15.46
N PHE A 145 1.30 9.61 -15.69
CA PHE A 145 0.63 8.34 -15.93
C PHE A 145 -0.25 7.93 -14.75
N THR A 146 0.28 8.01 -13.52
CA THR A 146 -0.47 7.76 -12.29
C THR A 146 -1.65 8.71 -12.14
N LYS A 147 -1.47 10.02 -12.39
CA LYS A 147 -2.55 11.01 -12.33
C LYS A 147 -3.66 10.77 -13.35
N ILE A 148 -3.31 10.32 -14.56
CA ILE A 148 -4.29 9.99 -15.61
C ILE A 148 -5.07 8.73 -15.23
N LEU A 149 -4.38 7.73 -14.72
CA LEU A 149 -4.99 6.45 -14.35
C LEU A 149 -5.76 6.53 -13.03
N MET A 150 -5.28 7.34 -12.08
CA MET A 150 -5.85 7.43 -10.72
C MET A 150 -5.90 8.89 -10.27
N SER A 151 -7.11 9.48 -10.22
CA SER A 151 -7.35 10.81 -9.61
C SER A 151 -7.35 10.66 -8.08
N LEU A 152 -6.16 10.55 -7.47
CA LEU A 152 -6.03 10.30 -6.05
C LEU A 152 -5.82 11.61 -5.28
N PRO A 153 -6.49 11.79 -4.13
CA PRO A 153 -6.26 12.92 -3.24
C PRO A 153 -4.96 12.80 -2.43
N ILE A 154 -4.30 11.62 -2.48
CA ILE A 154 -3.11 11.28 -1.73
C ILE A 154 -1.89 11.35 -2.63
N THR A 155 -0.80 11.96 -2.15
CA THR A 155 0.42 12.20 -2.93
C THR A 155 1.54 11.18 -2.65
N ASP A 156 1.64 10.64 -1.42
CA ASP A 156 2.65 9.66 -1.00
C ASP A 156 2.01 8.31 -0.64
N LEU A 157 1.50 7.60 -1.66
CA LEU A 157 0.85 6.30 -1.48
C LEU A 157 1.77 5.24 -0.87
N ASN A 158 3.06 5.27 -1.23
CA ASN A 158 4.05 4.27 -0.85
C ASN A 158 4.74 4.58 0.49
N SER A 159 4.23 5.48 1.30
CA SER A 159 4.75 5.72 2.64
C SER A 159 4.52 4.48 3.53
N GLY A 160 5.55 4.01 4.22
CA GLY A 160 5.44 2.97 5.26
C GLY A 160 4.82 3.50 6.55
N PHE A 161 4.89 4.82 6.75
CA PHE A 161 4.29 5.49 7.90
C PHE A 161 2.80 5.75 7.67
N LYS A 162 1.94 5.01 8.35
CA LYS A 162 0.49 5.16 8.21
C LYS A 162 -0.23 4.87 9.51
N PHE A 163 -1.19 5.74 9.84
CA PHE A 163 -2.16 5.52 10.91
C PHE A 163 -3.41 4.87 10.34
N TYR A 164 -4.05 4.01 11.15
CA TYR A 164 -5.29 3.32 10.79
C TYR A 164 -6.22 3.15 11.99
N ARG A 165 -7.53 3.14 11.72
CA ARG A 165 -8.49 2.45 12.61
C ARG A 165 -8.27 0.96 12.49
N THR A 166 -7.98 0.28 13.59
CA THR A 166 -7.61 -1.13 13.62
C THR A 166 -8.67 -2.03 12.98
N GLU A 167 -9.95 -1.78 13.27
CA GLU A 167 -11.05 -2.56 12.70
C GLU A 167 -11.03 -2.52 11.16
N LEU A 168 -10.85 -1.34 10.57
CA LEU A 168 -10.79 -1.18 9.12
C LEU A 168 -9.53 -1.79 8.53
N ALA A 169 -8.38 -1.59 9.16
CA ALA A 169 -7.13 -2.19 8.70
C ALA A 169 -7.22 -3.72 8.66
N ARG A 170 -7.66 -4.37 9.74
CA ARG A 170 -7.87 -5.83 9.82
C ARG A 170 -8.81 -6.35 8.72
N ARG A 171 -9.81 -5.56 8.40
CA ARG A 171 -10.77 -5.88 7.34
C ARG A 171 -10.10 -5.90 5.97
N TYR A 172 -9.26 -4.91 5.67
CA TYR A 172 -8.73 -4.70 4.34
C TYR A 172 -7.41 -5.43 4.06
N ILE A 173 -6.65 -5.85 5.08
CA ILE A 173 -5.40 -6.59 4.86
C ILE A 173 -5.58 -7.89 4.06
N THR A 174 -6.77 -8.48 4.05
CA THR A 174 -7.06 -9.74 3.35
C THR A 174 -6.92 -9.65 1.84
N VAL A 175 -7.10 -8.45 1.25
CA VAL A 175 -6.96 -8.24 -0.20
C VAL A 175 -5.63 -7.64 -0.59
N CYS A 176 -4.85 -7.19 0.39
CA CYS A 176 -3.54 -6.62 0.13
C CYS A 176 -2.53 -7.73 -0.24
N PRO A 177 -1.54 -7.46 -1.10
CA PRO A 177 -0.45 -8.39 -1.40
C PRO A 177 0.51 -8.52 -0.22
N ASP A 178 1.34 -9.56 -0.24
CA ASP A 178 2.41 -9.73 0.75
C ASP A 178 3.69 -8.97 0.39
N SER A 179 3.74 -8.35 -0.78
CA SER A 179 4.87 -7.58 -1.32
C SER A 179 4.92 -6.14 -0.79
N MET A 180 5.88 -5.35 -1.28
CA MET A 180 6.00 -3.90 -1.03
C MET A 180 4.76 -3.10 -1.48
N ALA A 181 4.01 -3.60 -2.48
CA ALA A 181 2.76 -3.00 -2.94
C ALA A 181 1.65 -2.93 -1.88
N PHE A 182 1.84 -3.57 -0.71
CA PHE A 182 0.88 -3.50 0.40
C PHE A 182 0.50 -2.06 0.74
N SER A 183 1.49 -1.17 0.87
CA SER A 183 1.26 0.23 1.26
C SER A 183 0.38 0.99 0.28
N ASP A 184 0.57 0.76 -1.02
CA ASP A 184 -0.25 1.38 -2.06
C ASP A 184 -1.66 0.78 -2.09
N VAL A 185 -1.75 -0.56 -2.08
CA VAL A 185 -3.02 -1.27 -2.19
C VAL A 185 -3.94 -0.97 -1.02
N ILE A 186 -3.45 -0.99 0.22
CA ILE A 186 -4.29 -0.73 1.39
C ILE A 186 -4.86 0.69 1.34
N THR A 187 -4.06 1.69 0.94
CA THR A 187 -4.54 3.08 0.80
C THR A 187 -5.65 3.18 -0.25
N LEU A 188 -5.50 2.49 -1.38
CA LEU A 188 -6.49 2.47 -2.44
C LEU A 188 -7.77 1.75 -2.03
N VAL A 189 -7.67 0.69 -1.21
CA VAL A 189 -8.85 0.03 -0.64
C VAL A 189 -9.61 0.98 0.27
N PHE A 190 -8.93 1.69 1.18
CA PHE A 190 -9.58 2.68 2.04
C PHE A 190 -10.32 3.75 1.21
N LEU A 191 -9.67 4.29 0.17
CA LEU A 191 -10.28 5.29 -0.73
C LEU A 191 -11.46 4.72 -1.52
N SER A 192 -11.35 3.49 -2.04
CA SER A 192 -12.41 2.86 -2.83
C SER A 192 -13.66 2.54 -2.00
N GLU A 193 -13.48 2.24 -0.72
CA GLU A 193 -14.56 2.02 0.26
C GLU A 193 -15.08 3.33 0.89
N ARG A 194 -14.63 4.49 0.38
CA ARG A 194 -15.06 5.84 0.79
C ARG A 194 -14.75 6.16 2.25
N ASN A 195 -13.70 5.59 2.81
CA ASN A 195 -13.21 5.97 4.12
C ASN A 195 -12.49 7.34 4.05
N LEU A 196 -12.44 8.05 5.16
CA LEU A 196 -11.74 9.33 5.28
C LEU A 196 -10.23 9.08 5.37
N VAL A 197 -9.53 9.31 4.25
CA VAL A 197 -8.07 9.20 4.15
C VAL A 197 -7.46 10.59 4.02
N LEU A 198 -6.57 10.95 4.94
CA LEU A 198 -5.88 12.23 4.99
C LEU A 198 -4.37 12.06 4.86
N GLU A 199 -3.66 13.15 4.56
CA GLU A 199 -2.19 13.22 4.62
C GLU A 199 -1.75 14.13 5.75
N HIS A 200 -0.66 13.77 6.42
CA HIS A 200 0.02 14.62 7.39
C HIS A 200 1.52 14.62 7.10
N PRO A 201 2.20 15.78 7.07
CA PRO A 201 3.63 15.84 6.85
C PRO A 201 4.38 15.12 7.98
N ILE A 202 5.40 14.36 7.62
CA ILE A 202 6.31 13.66 8.54
C ILE A 202 7.75 13.96 8.18
N HIS A 203 8.63 13.92 9.18
CA HIS A 203 10.06 14.06 9.00
C HIS A 203 10.72 12.69 8.83
N VAL A 204 11.64 12.59 7.89
CA VAL A 204 12.38 11.35 7.63
C VAL A 204 13.88 11.64 7.72
N PHE A 205 14.59 10.91 8.57
CA PHE A 205 16.03 10.98 8.62
C PHE A 205 16.69 10.50 7.33
N PRO A 206 17.79 11.11 6.89
CA PRO A 206 18.59 10.54 5.81
C PRO A 206 19.04 9.12 6.19
N ARG A 207 18.94 8.19 5.26
CA ARG A 207 19.36 6.81 5.46
C ARG A 207 20.82 6.75 5.92
N GLN A 208 21.08 6.20 7.09
CA GLN A 208 22.43 6.15 7.68
C GLN A 208 23.27 4.99 7.10
N VAL A 209 22.65 3.90 6.66
CA VAL A 209 23.30 2.70 6.12
C VAL A 209 22.55 2.19 4.90
N GLY A 210 23.30 1.89 3.82
CA GLY A 210 22.78 1.27 2.60
C GLY A 210 22.69 2.22 1.39
N GLN A 211 23.07 1.72 0.20
CA GLN A 211 22.93 2.44 -1.07
C GLN A 211 21.55 2.18 -1.65
N SER A 212 20.85 3.25 -2.04
CA SER A 212 19.64 3.13 -2.86
C SER A 212 20.00 2.56 -4.24
N THR A 213 19.67 1.30 -4.47
CA THR A 213 19.84 0.62 -5.77
C THR A 213 18.71 0.98 -6.73
N ILE A 214 18.54 2.27 -7.02
CA ILE A 214 17.58 2.67 -8.07
C ILE A 214 18.26 2.53 -9.43
N ASN A 215 18.03 1.41 -10.10
CA ASN A 215 18.43 1.14 -11.47
C ASN A 215 17.26 1.42 -12.43
N THR A 216 17.54 1.47 -13.74
CA THR A 216 16.53 1.58 -14.82
C THR A 216 15.49 0.44 -14.74
N PHE A 217 15.86 -0.70 -14.21
CA PHE A 217 14.99 -1.84 -13.91
C PHE A 217 13.91 -1.47 -12.88
N THR A 218 14.25 -0.69 -11.87
CA THR A 218 13.31 -0.20 -10.83
C THR A 218 12.21 0.71 -11.42
N ALA A 219 12.51 1.50 -12.47
CA ALA A 219 11.50 2.32 -13.12
C ALA A 219 10.46 1.48 -13.86
N PHE A 220 10.88 0.40 -14.52
CA PHE A 220 9.97 -0.55 -15.17
C PHE A 220 9.11 -1.28 -14.14
N GLU A 221 9.70 -1.76 -13.04
CA GLU A 221 8.97 -2.38 -11.93
C GLU A 221 7.91 -1.43 -11.37
N THR A 222 8.25 -0.16 -11.14
CA THR A 222 7.28 0.85 -10.66
C THR A 222 6.12 1.04 -11.64
N VAL A 223 6.38 1.11 -12.95
CA VAL A 223 5.32 1.22 -13.97
C VAL A 223 4.43 -0.01 -13.97
N MET A 224 5.03 -1.20 -13.87
CA MET A 224 4.27 -2.47 -13.78
C MET A 224 3.44 -2.55 -12.50
N GLU A 225 3.97 -2.05 -11.39
CA GLU A 225 3.25 -1.99 -10.12
C GLU A 225 2.03 -1.06 -10.20
N VAL A 226 2.21 0.17 -10.70
CA VAL A 226 1.12 1.12 -10.95
C VAL A 226 0.08 0.52 -11.91
N LEU A 227 0.52 -0.18 -12.96
CA LEU A 227 -0.38 -0.85 -13.89
C LEU A 227 -1.18 -1.97 -13.20
N ASN A 228 -0.51 -2.82 -12.42
CA ASN A 228 -1.15 -3.90 -11.67
C ASN A 228 -2.20 -3.36 -10.69
N ILE A 229 -1.84 -2.31 -9.95
CA ILE A 229 -2.76 -1.63 -9.03
C ILE A 229 -3.97 -1.06 -9.79
N THR A 230 -3.72 -0.39 -10.93
CA THR A 230 -4.80 0.17 -11.76
C THR A 230 -5.72 -0.91 -12.32
N LEU A 231 -5.15 -2.04 -12.79
CA LEU A 231 -5.91 -3.20 -13.26
C LEU A 231 -6.73 -3.85 -12.13
N MET A 232 -6.24 -3.78 -10.90
CA MET A 232 -6.94 -4.31 -9.73
C MET A 232 -8.19 -3.51 -9.37
N PHE A 233 -8.14 -2.15 -9.49
CA PHE A 233 -9.24 -1.27 -9.05
C PHE A 233 -10.06 -0.69 -10.19
N ASN A 234 -9.44 -0.34 -11.32
CA ASN A 234 -10.09 0.33 -12.45
C ASN A 234 -9.55 -0.15 -13.80
N PRO A 235 -9.73 -1.43 -14.16
CA PRO A 235 -9.16 -1.98 -15.39
C PRO A 235 -9.66 -1.28 -16.65
N LEU A 236 -10.89 -0.77 -16.67
CA LEU A 236 -11.43 -0.01 -17.81
C LEU A 236 -10.59 1.23 -18.16
N ARG A 237 -9.94 1.87 -17.19
CA ARG A 237 -9.05 3.02 -17.45
C ARG A 237 -7.83 2.67 -18.28
N VAL A 238 -7.41 1.40 -18.27
CA VAL A 238 -6.30 0.89 -19.07
C VAL A 238 -6.80 0.40 -20.44
N PHE A 239 -7.82 -0.46 -20.45
CA PHE A 239 -8.28 -1.13 -21.65
C PHE A 239 -9.09 -0.22 -22.58
N LEU A 240 -9.90 0.70 -22.05
CA LEU A 240 -10.76 1.55 -22.85
C LEU A 240 -10.01 2.50 -23.81
N PRO A 241 -8.95 3.22 -23.38
CA PRO A 241 -8.18 4.05 -24.31
C PRO A 241 -7.51 3.25 -25.43
N ILE A 242 -6.99 2.06 -25.13
CA ILE A 242 -6.36 1.15 -26.10
C ILE A 242 -7.43 0.68 -27.10
N SER A 243 -8.59 0.26 -26.63
CA SER A 243 -9.73 -0.13 -27.45
C SER A 243 -10.14 0.97 -28.40
N ILE A 244 -10.39 2.18 -27.89
CA ILE A 244 -10.79 3.35 -28.69
C ILE A 244 -9.72 3.67 -29.74
N PHE A 245 -8.46 3.66 -29.37
CA PHE A 245 -7.36 3.92 -30.29
C PHE A 245 -7.32 2.90 -31.43
N CYS A 246 -7.42 1.61 -31.16
CA CYS A 246 -7.43 0.55 -32.16
C CYS A 246 -8.64 0.66 -33.11
N ILE A 247 -9.83 0.95 -32.57
CA ILE A 247 -11.04 1.12 -33.38
C ILE A 247 -10.92 2.33 -34.28
N LEU A 248 -10.51 3.49 -33.75
CA LEU A 248 -10.37 4.72 -34.53
C LEU A 248 -9.27 4.60 -35.60
N ALA A 249 -8.15 3.95 -35.26
CA ALA A 249 -7.08 3.68 -36.22
C ALA A 249 -7.55 2.76 -37.34
N GLY A 250 -8.30 1.70 -37.01
CA GLY A 250 -8.90 0.79 -37.99
C GLY A 250 -9.90 1.48 -38.92
N ILE A 251 -10.78 2.31 -38.36
CA ILE A 251 -11.73 3.10 -39.12
C ILE A 251 -11.03 4.10 -40.03
N GLY A 252 -10.09 4.88 -39.45
CA GLY A 252 -9.32 5.90 -40.19
C GLY A 252 -8.49 5.31 -41.35
N TRP A 253 -7.97 4.10 -41.16
CA TRP A 253 -7.25 3.38 -42.23
C TRP A 253 -8.20 2.75 -43.26
N GLY A 254 -9.33 2.17 -42.79
CA GLY A 254 -10.27 1.43 -43.65
C GLY A 254 -11.11 2.31 -44.57
N ILE A 255 -11.65 3.43 -44.07
CA ILE A 255 -12.53 4.33 -44.82
C ILE A 255 -11.91 4.80 -46.17
N PRO A 256 -10.69 5.31 -46.22
CA PRO A 256 -10.08 5.75 -47.50
C PRO A 256 -9.95 4.63 -48.52
N ILE A 257 -9.67 3.40 -48.08
CA ILE A 257 -9.51 2.23 -48.95
C ILE A 257 -10.86 1.82 -49.57
N VAL A 258 -11.91 1.86 -48.77
CA VAL A 258 -13.29 1.58 -49.27
C VAL A 258 -13.76 2.65 -50.24
N LEU A 259 -13.51 3.95 -49.92
CA LEU A 259 -13.88 5.07 -50.81
C LEU A 259 -13.13 5.06 -52.16
N LEU A 260 -11.94 4.49 -52.18
CA LEU A 260 -11.15 4.28 -53.40
C LEU A 260 -11.59 3.05 -54.21
N GLY A 261 -12.66 2.36 -53.78
CA GLY A 261 -13.18 1.15 -54.45
C GLY A 261 -12.30 -0.10 -54.36
N ARG A 262 -11.29 -0.07 -53.45
CA ARG A 262 -10.32 -1.17 -53.28
C ARG A 262 -10.78 -2.29 -52.33
N GLY A 263 -12.07 -2.27 -51.93
CA GLY A 263 -12.65 -3.24 -51.03
C GLY A 263 -12.29 -2.99 -49.57
N VAL A 264 -12.48 -3.97 -48.68
CA VAL A 264 -12.24 -3.89 -47.24
C VAL A 264 -10.80 -4.31 -46.93
N SER A 265 -10.05 -3.46 -46.24
CA SER A 265 -8.69 -3.78 -45.80
C SER A 265 -8.74 -4.79 -44.65
N VAL A 266 -8.04 -5.93 -44.80
CA VAL A 266 -7.89 -6.94 -43.74
C VAL A 266 -7.19 -6.33 -42.50
N GLY A 267 -6.18 -5.45 -42.70
CA GLY A 267 -5.51 -4.78 -41.60
C GLY A 267 -6.43 -3.85 -40.81
N ALA A 268 -7.29 -3.08 -41.50
CA ALA A 268 -8.27 -2.22 -40.83
C ALA A 268 -9.30 -3.04 -40.03
N MET A 269 -9.78 -4.12 -40.61
CA MET A 269 -10.72 -5.04 -39.95
C MET A 269 -10.08 -5.67 -38.71
N LEU A 270 -8.82 -6.12 -38.81
CA LEU A 270 -8.07 -6.69 -37.69
C LEU A 270 -7.88 -5.67 -36.56
N ALA A 271 -7.58 -4.42 -36.88
CA ALA A 271 -7.46 -3.35 -35.88
C ALA A 271 -8.78 -3.10 -35.14
N ILE A 272 -9.91 -3.07 -35.84
CA ILE A 272 -11.25 -2.90 -35.25
C ILE A 272 -11.58 -4.09 -34.34
N VAL A 273 -11.35 -5.32 -34.82
CA VAL A 273 -11.60 -6.54 -34.02
C VAL A 273 -10.73 -6.55 -32.76
N THR A 274 -9.45 -6.19 -32.89
CA THR A 274 -8.53 -6.06 -31.74
C THR A 274 -9.05 -5.04 -30.73
N GLY A 275 -9.54 -3.89 -31.19
CA GLY A 275 -10.13 -2.87 -30.33
C GLY A 275 -11.38 -3.39 -29.60
N LEU A 276 -12.26 -4.12 -30.27
CA LEU A 276 -13.43 -4.75 -29.64
C LEU A 276 -13.02 -5.79 -28.60
N LEU A 277 -11.98 -6.59 -28.87
CA LEU A 277 -11.44 -7.55 -27.91
C LEU A 277 -10.90 -6.86 -26.66
N PHE A 278 -10.14 -5.77 -26.80
CA PHE A 278 -9.69 -4.99 -25.64
C PHE A 278 -10.85 -4.39 -24.84
N PHE A 279 -11.91 -3.96 -25.50
CA PHE A 279 -13.12 -3.47 -24.82
C PHE A 279 -13.77 -4.57 -23.97
N VAL A 280 -14.01 -5.75 -24.56
CA VAL A 280 -14.59 -6.90 -23.84
C VAL A 280 -13.71 -7.37 -22.69
N LEU A 281 -12.39 -7.46 -22.91
CA LEU A 281 -11.43 -7.77 -21.84
C LEU A 281 -11.48 -6.75 -20.70
N GLY A 282 -11.60 -5.46 -21.02
CA GLY A 282 -11.76 -4.41 -20.03
C GLY A 282 -13.02 -4.55 -19.20
N LEU A 283 -14.15 -4.90 -19.84
CA LEU A 283 -15.41 -5.18 -19.14
C LEU A 283 -15.29 -6.39 -18.23
N LEU A 284 -14.74 -7.51 -18.71
CA LEU A 284 -14.55 -8.72 -17.92
C LEU A 284 -13.63 -8.47 -16.71
N ALA A 285 -12.51 -7.78 -16.93
CA ALA A 285 -11.58 -7.40 -15.85
C ALA A 285 -12.28 -6.50 -14.81
N SER A 286 -13.15 -5.58 -15.26
CA SER A 286 -13.94 -4.72 -14.35
C SER A 286 -14.92 -5.52 -13.50
N GLN A 287 -15.59 -6.53 -14.07
CA GLN A 287 -16.48 -7.42 -13.30
C GLN A 287 -15.69 -8.25 -12.28
N LEU A 288 -14.51 -8.78 -12.66
CA LEU A 288 -13.65 -9.52 -11.73
C LEU A 288 -13.16 -8.64 -10.57
N SER A 289 -12.82 -7.38 -10.85
CA SER A 289 -12.49 -6.39 -9.83
C SER A 289 -13.65 -6.14 -8.87
N ALA A 290 -14.85 -5.94 -9.40
CA ALA A 290 -16.06 -5.73 -8.60
C ALA A 290 -16.37 -6.92 -7.67
N ILE A 291 -16.31 -8.16 -8.19
CA ILE A 291 -16.52 -9.38 -7.40
C ILE A 291 -15.48 -9.50 -6.28
N ARG A 292 -14.22 -9.14 -6.55
CA ARG A 292 -13.16 -9.14 -5.51
C ARG A 292 -13.50 -8.16 -4.39
N MET A 293 -13.96 -6.97 -4.72
CA MET A 293 -14.35 -5.96 -3.74
C MET A 293 -15.64 -6.32 -2.98
N GLU A 294 -16.59 -6.99 -3.65
CA GLU A 294 -17.82 -7.45 -3.01
C GLU A 294 -17.57 -8.52 -1.94
N ARG A 295 -16.64 -9.45 -2.17
CA ARG A 295 -16.22 -10.42 -1.15
C ARG A 295 -15.71 -9.79 0.15
N LEU A 296 -15.10 -8.59 0.05
CA LEU A 296 -14.73 -7.80 1.23
C LEU A 296 -15.95 -7.31 2.00
N ARG A 297 -17.01 -6.94 1.30
CA ARG A 297 -18.25 -6.46 1.91
C ARG A 297 -19.00 -7.59 2.59
N ASP A 298 -19.07 -8.75 1.98
CA ASP A 298 -19.81 -9.91 2.52
C ASP A 298 -19.15 -10.50 3.77
N SER A 299 -17.82 -10.56 3.83
CA SER A 299 -17.11 -10.99 5.04
C SER A 299 -17.43 -10.11 6.26
N ASN A 300 -17.93 -8.90 6.03
CA ASN A 300 -18.28 -7.92 7.04
C ASN A 300 -19.67 -8.12 7.64
N HIS A 301 -20.65 -8.47 6.83
CA HIS A 301 -21.99 -8.76 7.34
C HIS A 301 -21.96 -9.99 8.23
N ALA A 302 -21.13 -10.99 7.90
CA ALA A 302 -20.95 -12.18 8.73
C ALA A 302 -20.24 -11.90 10.06
N SER A 303 -19.29 -10.94 10.11
CA SER A 303 -18.59 -10.55 11.34
C SER A 303 -19.46 -9.68 12.26
N ARG A 304 -20.22 -8.73 11.69
CA ARG A 304 -21.17 -7.91 12.47
C ARG A 304 -22.31 -8.72 13.08
N ALA A 305 -22.85 -9.70 12.34
CA ALA A 305 -23.89 -10.57 12.86
C ALA A 305 -23.43 -11.38 14.08
N ARG A 306 -22.18 -11.79 14.14
CA ARG A 306 -21.60 -12.53 15.29
C ARG A 306 -21.36 -11.67 16.54
N ILE A 307 -21.17 -10.35 16.37
CA ILE A 307 -20.94 -9.42 17.50
C ILE A 307 -22.28 -8.95 18.11
N THR A 308 -23.37 -8.94 17.34
CA THR A 308 -24.70 -8.58 17.84
C THR A 308 -25.43 -9.74 18.53
N ASP A 309 -24.96 -10.98 18.35
CA ASP A 309 -25.53 -12.19 18.94
C ASP A 309 -24.73 -12.69 20.17
N SER A 310 -23.72 -11.97 20.61
CA SER A 310 -22.91 -12.21 21.82
C SER A 310 -23.12 -11.12 22.86
#